data_1b8da521a335bbeca8fb7ae518506933
#
_entry.id   1b8da521a335bbeca8fb7ae518506933
#
_cell.length_a   1.000
_cell.length_b   1.000
_cell.length_c   1.000
_cell.angle_alpha   90.00
_cell.angle_beta   90.00
_cell.angle_gamma   90.00
#
_symmetry.space_group_name_H-M   'P 1'
#
loop_
_entity.id
_entity.type
_entity.pdbx_description
1 polymer ?
#
loop_
_entity_poly.entity_id
_entity_poly.type
_entity_poly.pdbx_seq_one_letter_code
_entity_poly.pdbx_strand_id
1 'polypeptide(L)'
;LMIIAEDVEGDALATLLLNRLQGRFNVVCVKAPGFGDRRKEMLQDIAVLTGGTVISSQLNMELPDAKMEDLGHCRQIVVTKDTTTIVDGDGAPEAIQDRAHMIRSAIATTTSDYDREKLQERLAKLSGGVAVIKVGAQTEVAMKEQKLRVEDALNAARAAVEEGIVAGGGTAQVNAIP
;
A
#
# COMPACT_ATOMS: atom_id res chain seq x y z
N LEU A 1 -12.80 -10.15 -4.52
CA LEU A 1 -12.66 -8.90 -5.27
C LEU A 1 -12.30 -7.77 -4.32
N MET A 2 -11.26 -6.98 -4.66
CA MET A 2 -10.98 -5.71 -3.99
C MET A 2 -11.29 -4.58 -4.96
N ILE A 3 -12.05 -3.59 -4.50
CA ILE A 3 -12.38 -2.39 -5.25
C ILE A 3 -11.64 -1.22 -4.59
N ILE A 4 -10.80 -0.54 -5.36
CA ILE A 4 -10.08 0.65 -4.92
C ILE A 4 -10.69 1.82 -5.68
N ALA A 5 -11.40 2.70 -4.99
CA ALA A 5 -12.08 3.82 -5.59
C ALA A 5 -11.94 5.08 -4.72
N GLU A 6 -12.25 6.23 -5.30
CA GLU A 6 -12.29 7.49 -4.56
C GLU A 6 -13.30 7.43 -3.42
N ASP A 7 -14.49 6.95 -3.74
CA ASP A 7 -15.51 6.57 -2.76
C ASP A 7 -16.43 5.46 -3.30
N VAL A 8 -17.08 4.73 -2.40
CA VAL A 8 -18.13 3.76 -2.71
C VAL A 8 -19.27 4.01 -1.74
N GLU A 9 -20.37 4.55 -2.21
CA GLU A 9 -21.50 5.03 -1.39
C GLU A 9 -22.85 4.51 -1.89
N GLY A 10 -23.90 4.79 -1.11
CA GLY A 10 -25.27 4.57 -1.48
C GLY A 10 -25.60 3.13 -1.87
N ASP A 11 -26.34 2.97 -2.95
CA ASP A 11 -26.84 1.67 -3.43
C ASP A 11 -25.72 0.74 -3.87
N ALA A 12 -24.60 1.28 -4.36
CA ALA A 12 -23.45 0.48 -4.75
C ALA A 12 -22.84 -0.22 -3.54
N LEU A 13 -22.57 0.51 -2.45
CA LEU A 13 -22.06 -0.05 -1.21
C LEU A 13 -23.05 -1.05 -0.59
N ALA A 14 -24.33 -0.70 -0.54
CA ALA A 14 -25.38 -1.56 0.01
C ALA A 14 -25.46 -2.90 -0.76
N THR A 15 -25.41 -2.84 -2.08
CA THR A 15 -25.44 -4.04 -2.94
C THR A 15 -24.22 -4.92 -2.72
N LEU A 16 -23.02 -4.35 -2.65
CA LEU A 16 -21.78 -5.09 -2.40
C LEU A 16 -21.80 -5.76 -1.02
N LEU A 17 -22.23 -5.03 0.02
CA LEU A 17 -22.35 -5.57 1.39
C LEU A 17 -23.36 -6.71 1.46
N LEU A 18 -24.54 -6.54 0.82
CA LEU A 18 -25.56 -7.58 0.80
C LEU A 18 -25.06 -8.88 0.15
N ASN A 19 -24.37 -8.78 -0.98
CA ASN A 19 -23.79 -9.93 -1.66
C ASN A 19 -22.71 -10.62 -0.82
N ARG A 20 -21.87 -9.85 -0.11
CA ARG A 20 -20.89 -10.38 0.83
C ARG A 20 -21.54 -11.10 2.00
N LEU A 21 -22.56 -10.49 2.63
CA LEU A 21 -23.29 -11.10 3.76
C LEU A 21 -24.02 -12.37 3.36
N GLN A 22 -24.56 -12.42 2.14
CA GLN A 22 -25.19 -13.62 1.58
C GLN A 22 -24.18 -14.69 1.13
N GLY A 23 -22.89 -14.45 1.28
CA GLY A 23 -21.84 -15.39 0.89
C GLY A 23 -21.74 -15.63 -0.63
N ARG A 24 -22.34 -14.76 -1.46
CA ARG A 24 -22.32 -14.91 -2.92
C ARG A 24 -20.92 -14.69 -3.49
N PHE A 25 -20.20 -13.67 -3.00
CA PHE A 25 -18.79 -13.48 -3.30
C PHE A 25 -18.11 -12.59 -2.24
N ASN A 26 -16.81 -12.80 -2.08
CA ASN A 26 -16.01 -11.99 -1.18
C ASN A 26 -15.61 -10.69 -1.86
N VAL A 27 -16.04 -9.56 -1.29
CA VAL A 27 -15.70 -8.22 -1.78
C VAL A 27 -15.27 -7.32 -0.62
N VAL A 28 -14.31 -6.46 -0.89
CA VAL A 28 -13.89 -5.39 0.01
C VAL A 28 -13.68 -4.12 -0.80
N CYS A 29 -14.17 -3.00 -0.29
CA CYS A 29 -13.96 -1.68 -0.86
C CYS A 29 -12.99 -0.91 0.02
N VAL A 30 -12.01 -0.28 -0.60
CA VAL A 30 -11.03 0.57 0.08
C VAL A 30 -10.92 1.91 -0.64
N LYS A 31 -10.70 2.96 0.11
CA LYS A 31 -10.48 4.28 -0.47
C LYS A 31 -9.12 4.33 -1.17
N ALA A 32 -9.10 4.94 -2.35
CA ALA A 32 -7.89 5.16 -3.10
C ALA A 32 -6.89 6.03 -2.31
N PRO A 33 -5.61 5.68 -2.28
CA PRO A 33 -4.60 6.41 -1.53
C PRO A 33 -4.29 7.76 -2.18
N GLY A 34 -3.99 8.77 -1.35
CA GLY A 34 -3.61 10.09 -1.82
C GLY A 34 -4.79 10.95 -2.31
N PHE A 35 -4.46 12.09 -2.90
CA PHE A 35 -5.42 13.07 -3.41
C PHE A 35 -4.96 13.62 -4.76
N GLY A 36 -5.94 14.08 -5.57
CA GLY A 36 -5.67 14.72 -6.86
C GLY A 36 -4.82 13.85 -7.80
N ASP A 37 -3.83 14.45 -8.45
CA ASP A 37 -2.99 13.73 -9.42
C ASP A 37 -2.12 12.63 -8.78
N ARG A 38 -1.71 12.81 -7.51
CA ARG A 38 -1.01 11.76 -6.77
C ARG A 38 -1.84 10.50 -6.62
N ARG A 39 -3.15 10.62 -6.39
CA ARG A 39 -4.07 9.47 -6.33
C ARG A 39 -4.04 8.69 -7.64
N LYS A 40 -4.11 9.39 -8.77
CA LYS A 40 -4.06 8.77 -10.10
C LYS A 40 -2.76 7.99 -10.31
N GLU A 41 -1.65 8.62 -9.95
CA GLU A 41 -0.32 8.02 -10.05
C GLU A 41 -0.17 6.78 -9.15
N MET A 42 -0.70 6.82 -7.93
CA MET A 42 -0.68 5.67 -7.02
C MET A 42 -1.60 4.55 -7.49
N LEU A 43 -2.76 4.86 -8.06
CA LEU A 43 -3.64 3.87 -8.68
C LEU A 43 -2.96 3.22 -9.88
N GLN A 44 -2.25 4.00 -10.69
CA GLN A 44 -1.48 3.46 -11.82
C GLN A 44 -0.33 2.56 -11.35
N ASP A 45 0.34 2.90 -10.25
CA ASP A 45 1.38 2.05 -9.65
C ASP A 45 0.79 0.69 -9.20
N ILE A 46 -0.40 0.71 -8.58
CA ILE A 46 -1.12 -0.51 -8.17
C ILE A 46 -1.54 -1.32 -9.40
N ALA A 47 -2.07 -0.68 -10.43
CA ALA A 47 -2.46 -1.34 -11.67
C ALA A 47 -1.27 -2.05 -12.33
N VAL A 48 -0.13 -1.36 -12.49
CA VAL A 48 1.10 -1.96 -13.02
C VAL A 48 1.58 -3.13 -12.17
N LEU A 49 1.53 -2.99 -10.83
CA LEU A 49 1.96 -4.05 -9.91
C LEU A 49 1.08 -5.31 -10.03
N THR A 50 -0.20 -5.14 -10.29
CA THR A 50 -1.18 -6.24 -10.32
C THR A 50 -1.54 -6.71 -11.74
N GLY A 51 -1.05 -6.03 -12.78
CA GLY A 51 -1.40 -6.29 -14.16
C GLY A 51 -2.82 -5.86 -14.54
N GLY A 52 -3.43 -4.97 -13.75
CA GLY A 52 -4.78 -4.45 -14.01
C GLY A 52 -4.77 -3.11 -14.76
N THR A 53 -5.97 -2.58 -14.99
CA THR A 53 -6.18 -1.30 -15.67
C THR A 53 -6.92 -0.32 -14.76
N VAL A 54 -6.46 0.93 -14.74
CA VAL A 54 -7.18 2.01 -14.03
C VAL A 54 -8.34 2.47 -14.90
N ILE A 55 -9.56 2.30 -14.41
CA ILE A 55 -10.75 2.79 -15.09
C ILE A 55 -10.95 4.26 -14.73
N SER A 56 -10.84 5.14 -15.72
CA SER A 56 -10.93 6.58 -15.53
C SER A 56 -11.55 7.25 -16.76
N SER A 57 -12.44 8.19 -16.54
CA SER A 57 -13.03 9.02 -17.59
C SER A 57 -11.97 9.82 -18.39
N GLN A 58 -10.83 10.11 -17.79
CA GLN A 58 -9.70 10.77 -18.48
C GLN A 58 -9.04 9.87 -19.53
N LEU A 59 -9.17 8.55 -19.35
CA LEU A 59 -8.71 7.54 -20.32
C LEU A 59 -9.84 7.12 -21.28
N ASN A 60 -10.97 7.85 -21.30
CA ASN A 60 -12.20 7.50 -22.00
C ASN A 60 -12.71 6.09 -21.66
N MET A 61 -12.52 5.66 -20.42
CA MET A 61 -13.02 4.39 -19.91
C MET A 61 -14.14 4.64 -18.90
N GLU A 62 -15.27 4.00 -19.09
CA GLU A 62 -16.38 4.04 -18.14
C GLU A 62 -16.53 2.69 -17.44
N LEU A 63 -17.09 2.71 -16.23
CA LEU A 63 -17.25 1.51 -15.41
C LEU A 63 -18.09 0.41 -16.09
N PRO A 64 -19.16 0.74 -16.85
CA PRO A 64 -19.93 -0.27 -17.58
C PRO A 64 -19.14 -1.01 -18.67
N ASP A 65 -18.07 -0.42 -19.18
CA ASP A 65 -17.25 -1.01 -20.25
C ASP A 65 -16.13 -1.91 -19.69
N ALA A 66 -15.98 -1.95 -18.34
CA ALA A 66 -14.97 -2.74 -17.67
C ALA A 66 -15.14 -4.24 -17.95
N LYS A 67 -14.05 -4.90 -18.32
CA LYS A 67 -13.99 -6.33 -18.59
C LYS A 67 -13.20 -7.08 -17.54
N MET A 68 -13.32 -8.40 -17.55
CA MET A 68 -12.52 -9.24 -16.66
C MET A 68 -11.01 -9.12 -16.91
N GLU A 69 -10.63 -8.77 -18.12
CA GLU A 69 -9.24 -8.57 -18.54
C GLU A 69 -8.62 -7.30 -17.91
N ASP A 70 -9.44 -6.35 -17.50
CA ASP A 70 -9.00 -5.11 -16.83
C ASP A 70 -8.70 -5.32 -15.34
N LEU A 71 -9.09 -6.48 -14.78
CA LEU A 71 -8.86 -6.78 -13.38
C LEU A 71 -7.40 -7.20 -13.15
N GLY A 72 -6.77 -6.57 -12.18
CA GLY A 72 -5.47 -7.00 -11.70
C GLY A 72 -5.56 -8.23 -10.80
N HIS A 73 -4.45 -8.96 -10.69
CA HIS A 73 -4.33 -10.16 -9.88
C HIS A 73 -3.20 -10.03 -8.87
N CYS A 74 -3.36 -10.71 -7.74
CA CYS A 74 -2.31 -10.83 -6.73
C CYS A 74 -2.55 -12.10 -5.89
N ARG A 75 -1.49 -12.58 -5.26
CA ARG A 75 -1.57 -13.79 -4.43
C ARG A 75 -2.41 -13.58 -3.16
N GLN A 76 -2.26 -12.44 -2.50
CA GLN A 76 -2.95 -12.16 -1.25
C GLN A 76 -3.16 -10.66 -1.05
N ILE A 77 -4.30 -10.32 -0.45
CA ILE A 77 -4.60 -8.97 0.01
C ILE A 77 -4.94 -9.04 1.48
N VAL A 78 -4.30 -8.18 2.27
CA VAL A 78 -4.61 -8.00 3.70
C VAL A 78 -5.13 -6.59 3.91
N VAL A 79 -6.40 -6.49 4.31
CA VAL A 79 -7.06 -5.20 4.59
C VAL A 79 -7.32 -5.10 6.07
N THR A 80 -6.80 -4.05 6.69
CA THR A 80 -7.07 -3.67 8.07
C THR A 80 -7.85 -2.36 8.11
N LYS A 81 -8.10 -1.83 9.29
CA LYS A 81 -8.76 -0.53 9.45
C LYS A 81 -7.95 0.61 8.81
N ASP A 82 -6.64 0.55 8.94
CA ASP A 82 -5.74 1.66 8.60
C ASP A 82 -4.85 1.37 7.39
N THR A 83 -4.68 0.10 7.02
CA THR A 83 -3.74 -0.30 5.98
C THR A 83 -4.32 -1.35 5.03
N THR A 84 -3.92 -1.26 3.79
CA THR A 84 -4.17 -2.29 2.77
C THR A 84 -2.84 -2.73 2.19
N THR A 85 -2.56 -4.02 2.29
CA THR A 85 -1.32 -4.63 1.79
C THR A 85 -1.63 -5.59 0.66
N ILE A 86 -1.03 -5.35 -0.50
CA ILE A 86 -1.10 -6.24 -1.67
C ILE A 86 0.22 -7.01 -1.71
N VAL A 87 0.13 -8.33 -1.75
CA VAL A 87 1.30 -9.22 -1.71
C VAL A 87 1.37 -10.01 -3.00
N ASP A 88 2.53 -9.97 -3.65
CA ASP A 88 2.82 -10.68 -4.90
C ASP A 88 1.77 -10.39 -5.99
N GLY A 89 1.81 -9.17 -6.52
CA GLY A 89 1.02 -8.79 -7.69
C GLY A 89 1.53 -9.52 -8.94
N ASP A 90 0.63 -9.80 -9.86
CA ASP A 90 0.87 -10.59 -11.08
C ASP A 90 1.18 -9.69 -12.31
N GLY A 91 1.66 -8.48 -12.04
CA GLY A 91 2.08 -7.54 -13.08
C GLY A 91 3.34 -8.01 -13.82
N ALA A 92 3.44 -7.67 -15.09
CA ALA A 92 4.62 -8.01 -15.90
C ALA A 92 5.89 -7.35 -15.31
N PRO A 93 6.96 -8.13 -15.07
CA PRO A 93 8.20 -7.59 -14.46
C PRO A 93 8.80 -6.41 -15.26
N GLU A 94 8.72 -6.45 -16.57
CA GLU A 94 9.19 -5.39 -17.45
C GLU A 94 8.39 -4.09 -17.21
N ALA A 95 7.06 -4.16 -17.14
CA ALA A 95 6.20 -3.00 -16.90
C ALA A 95 6.47 -2.38 -15.50
N ILE A 96 6.73 -3.22 -14.50
CA ILE A 96 7.10 -2.78 -13.15
C ILE A 96 8.45 -2.07 -13.16
N GLN A 97 9.44 -2.62 -13.89
CA GLN A 97 10.76 -2.00 -14.04
C GLN A 97 10.69 -0.66 -14.78
N ASP A 98 9.94 -0.60 -15.87
CA ASP A 98 9.73 0.64 -16.63
C ASP A 98 9.08 1.71 -15.78
N ARG A 99 8.04 1.34 -15.02
CA ARG A 99 7.38 2.26 -14.08
C ARG A 99 8.34 2.75 -13.00
N ALA A 100 9.14 1.85 -12.41
CA ALA A 100 10.16 2.22 -11.44
C ALA A 100 11.22 3.15 -12.04
N HIS A 101 11.59 2.96 -13.30
CA HIS A 101 12.54 3.82 -14.00
C HIS A 101 11.98 5.22 -14.25
N MET A 102 10.71 5.33 -14.64
CA MET A 102 10.00 6.62 -14.75
C MET A 102 10.01 7.39 -13.43
N ILE A 103 9.71 6.71 -12.31
CA ILE A 103 9.72 7.34 -10.99
C ILE A 103 11.13 7.80 -10.59
N ARG A 104 12.19 6.99 -10.86
CA ARG A 104 13.59 7.40 -10.61
C ARG A 104 13.98 8.63 -11.43
N SER A 105 13.56 8.69 -12.68
CA SER A 105 13.80 9.86 -13.53
C SER A 105 13.11 11.11 -13.00
N ALA A 106 11.87 10.97 -12.51
CA ALA A 106 11.15 12.07 -11.87
C ALA A 106 11.82 12.54 -10.56
N ILE A 107 12.36 11.62 -9.74
CA ILE A 107 13.15 11.96 -8.55
C ILE A 107 14.39 12.79 -8.92
N ALA A 108 15.06 12.44 -10.02
CA ALA A 108 16.26 13.15 -10.44
C ALA A 108 15.99 14.57 -10.98
N THR A 109 14.79 14.82 -11.49
CA THR A 109 14.42 16.10 -12.11
C THR A 109 13.65 17.03 -11.19
N THR A 110 13.04 16.52 -10.12
CA THR A 110 12.25 17.36 -9.20
C THR A 110 13.14 18.27 -8.37
N THR A 111 12.71 19.52 -8.23
CA THR A 111 13.35 20.54 -7.39
C THR A 111 12.73 20.65 -5.99
N SER A 112 11.56 20.02 -5.79
CA SER A 112 10.83 20.02 -4.53
C SER A 112 11.29 18.85 -3.67
N ASP A 113 11.79 19.11 -2.47
CA ASP A 113 12.19 18.08 -1.52
C ASP A 113 11.01 17.23 -1.07
N TYR A 114 9.85 17.86 -0.88
CA TYR A 114 8.61 17.15 -0.54
C TYR A 114 8.16 16.18 -1.66
N ASP A 115 8.21 16.62 -2.92
CA ASP A 115 7.84 15.73 -4.03
C ASP A 115 8.87 14.62 -4.20
N ARG A 116 10.15 14.91 -3.97
CA ARG A 116 11.22 13.90 -3.97
C ARG A 116 10.96 12.81 -2.93
N GLU A 117 10.61 13.18 -1.71
CA GLU A 117 10.25 12.23 -0.65
C GLU A 117 9.05 11.36 -1.04
N LYS A 118 7.98 11.96 -1.58
CA LYS A 118 6.79 11.22 -2.01
C LYS A 118 7.04 10.29 -3.20
N LEU A 119 7.90 10.68 -4.12
CA LEU A 119 8.34 9.82 -5.22
C LEU A 119 9.20 8.65 -4.70
N GLN A 120 10.06 8.89 -3.70
CA GLN A 120 10.85 7.83 -3.06
C GLN A 120 9.96 6.82 -2.34
N GLU A 121 8.92 7.27 -1.61
CA GLU A 121 7.94 6.38 -0.99
C GLU A 121 7.23 5.50 -2.04
N ARG A 122 6.83 6.06 -3.18
CA ARG A 122 6.20 5.31 -4.26
C ARG A 122 7.15 4.28 -4.85
N LEU A 123 8.39 4.68 -5.14
CA LEU A 123 9.42 3.79 -5.65
C LEU A 123 9.68 2.62 -4.70
N ALA A 124 9.77 2.88 -3.40
CA ALA A 124 9.97 1.86 -2.38
C ALA A 124 8.81 0.84 -2.35
N LYS A 125 7.57 1.30 -2.46
CA LYS A 125 6.38 0.43 -2.51
C LYS A 125 6.35 -0.43 -3.78
N LEU A 126 6.78 0.10 -4.91
CA LEU A 126 6.76 -0.60 -6.19
C LEU A 126 7.89 -1.61 -6.33
N SER A 127 9.10 -1.28 -5.86
CA SER A 127 10.31 -2.06 -6.06
C SER A 127 10.80 -2.84 -4.82
N GLY A 128 10.28 -2.49 -3.63
CA GLY A 128 10.78 -3.03 -2.36
C GLY A 128 10.20 -4.40 -1.97
N GLY A 129 9.10 -4.81 -2.59
CA GLY A 129 8.36 -6.01 -2.18
C GLY A 129 7.70 -5.87 -0.81
N VAL A 130 7.01 -6.91 -0.38
CA VAL A 130 6.34 -6.99 0.92
C VAL A 130 6.86 -8.19 1.69
N ALA A 131 7.52 -7.94 2.83
CA ALA A 131 7.88 -9.00 3.76
C ALA A 131 6.71 -9.29 4.72
N VAL A 132 6.31 -10.54 4.82
CA VAL A 132 5.25 -10.98 5.73
C VAL A 132 5.85 -11.76 6.89
N ILE A 133 5.80 -11.19 8.08
CA ILE A 133 6.22 -11.86 9.31
C ILE A 133 4.99 -12.54 9.92
N LYS A 134 4.96 -13.88 9.89
CA LYS A 134 3.90 -14.66 10.52
C LYS A 134 4.24 -14.88 11.99
N VAL A 135 3.35 -14.44 12.87
CA VAL A 135 3.49 -14.58 14.33
C VAL A 135 2.47 -15.61 14.81
N GLY A 136 2.89 -16.51 15.68
CA GLY A 136 2.03 -17.52 16.27
C GLY A 136 2.42 -17.81 17.72
N ALA A 137 1.45 -18.19 18.55
CA ALA A 137 1.66 -18.64 19.93
C ALA A 137 0.60 -19.63 20.35
N GLN A 138 0.77 -20.28 21.49
CA GLN A 138 -0.17 -21.29 22.01
C GLN A 138 -1.49 -20.68 22.49
N THR A 139 -1.51 -19.40 22.84
CA THR A 139 -2.70 -18.69 23.30
C THR A 139 -2.90 -17.39 22.52
N GLU A 140 -4.15 -16.94 22.42
CA GLU A 140 -4.48 -15.69 21.72
C GLU A 140 -3.80 -14.48 22.39
N VAL A 141 -3.71 -14.47 23.72
CA VAL A 141 -3.07 -13.38 24.47
C VAL A 141 -1.57 -13.34 24.15
N ALA A 142 -0.88 -14.48 24.21
CA ALA A 142 0.54 -14.57 23.88
C ALA A 142 0.81 -14.21 22.42
N MET A 143 -0.08 -14.58 21.50
CA MET A 143 0.02 -14.19 20.09
C MET A 143 -0.10 -12.68 19.91
N LYS A 144 -1.06 -12.04 20.58
CA LYS A 144 -1.21 -10.58 20.55
C LYS A 144 0.02 -9.86 21.13
N GLU A 145 0.55 -10.37 22.23
CA GLU A 145 1.77 -9.83 22.84
C GLU A 145 2.97 -9.91 21.88
N GLN A 146 3.20 -11.06 21.26
CA GLN A 146 4.27 -11.21 20.27
C GLN A 146 4.06 -10.29 19.06
N LYS A 147 2.83 -10.15 18.57
CA LYS A 147 2.51 -9.24 17.47
C LYS A 147 2.90 -7.80 17.84
N LEU A 148 2.50 -7.32 19.01
CA LEU A 148 2.82 -5.98 19.49
C LEU A 148 4.34 -5.77 19.63
N ARG A 149 5.09 -6.77 20.11
CA ARG A 149 6.56 -6.71 20.18
C ARG A 149 7.22 -6.58 18.81
N VAL A 150 6.71 -7.31 17.83
CA VAL A 150 7.22 -7.21 16.44
C VAL A 150 6.88 -5.86 15.84
N GLU A 151 5.66 -5.34 16.06
CA GLU A 151 5.25 -4.01 15.60
C GLU A 151 6.12 -2.90 16.23
N ASP A 152 6.39 -2.99 17.52
CA ASP A 152 7.26 -2.05 18.23
C ASP A 152 8.70 -2.08 17.69
N ALA A 153 9.27 -3.28 17.54
CA ALA A 153 10.59 -3.44 16.95
C ALA A 153 10.67 -2.90 15.50
N LEU A 154 9.62 -3.09 14.71
CA LEU A 154 9.56 -2.59 13.34
C LEU A 154 9.50 -1.05 13.31
N ASN A 155 8.70 -0.45 14.20
CA ASN A 155 8.60 1.01 14.29
C ASN A 155 9.92 1.63 14.77
N ALA A 156 10.58 1.02 15.76
CA ALA A 156 11.90 1.45 16.21
C ALA A 156 12.96 1.32 15.09
N ALA A 157 12.93 0.23 14.32
CA ALA A 157 13.85 0.03 13.21
C ALA A 157 13.63 1.05 12.08
N ARG A 158 12.37 1.39 11.77
CA ARG A 158 12.04 2.44 10.78
C ARG A 158 12.55 3.80 11.22
N ALA A 159 12.26 4.20 12.46
CA ALA A 159 12.75 5.44 13.03
C ALA A 159 14.28 5.52 13.00
N ALA A 160 14.97 4.42 13.33
CA ALA A 160 16.41 4.34 13.28
C ALA A 160 17.01 4.52 11.87
N VAL A 161 16.31 4.01 10.84
CA VAL A 161 16.72 4.19 9.44
C VAL A 161 16.50 5.62 8.96
N GLU A 162 15.40 6.24 9.37
CA GLU A 162 14.99 7.59 8.94
C GLU A 162 15.75 8.69 9.69
N GLU A 163 15.92 8.55 11.01
CA GLU A 163 16.44 9.61 11.88
C GLU A 163 17.83 9.29 12.48
N GLY A 164 18.30 8.06 12.34
CA GLY A 164 19.54 7.60 12.96
C GLY A 164 19.33 7.07 14.39
N ILE A 165 20.43 6.83 15.09
CA ILE A 165 20.45 6.25 16.43
C ILE A 165 21.31 7.05 17.39
N VAL A 166 20.95 6.99 18.67
CA VAL A 166 21.74 7.52 19.78
C VAL A 166 21.95 6.43 20.84
N ALA A 167 22.93 6.63 21.74
CA ALA A 167 23.14 5.71 22.85
C ALA A 167 21.90 5.66 23.76
N GLY A 168 21.43 4.44 24.04
CA GLY A 168 20.28 4.19 24.91
C GLY A 168 20.60 4.29 26.41
N GLY A 169 19.62 3.91 27.24
CA GLY A 169 19.79 3.86 28.70
C GLY A 169 20.03 5.20 29.39
N GLY A 170 19.57 6.31 28.77
CA GLY A 170 19.80 7.66 29.30
C GLY A 170 21.19 8.24 29.03
N THR A 171 22.08 7.49 28.36
CA THR A 171 23.46 7.94 28.09
C THR A 171 23.49 9.20 27.21
N ALA A 172 22.61 9.29 26.20
CA ALA A 172 22.53 10.49 25.36
C ALA A 172 22.13 11.73 26.16
N GLN A 173 21.19 11.59 27.09
CA GLN A 173 20.75 12.68 27.97
C GLN A 173 21.86 13.11 28.94
N VAL A 174 22.59 12.16 29.52
CA VAL A 174 23.74 12.46 30.40
C VAL A 174 24.84 13.19 29.62
N ASN A 175 25.14 12.74 28.41
CA ASN A 175 26.17 13.39 27.57
C ASN A 175 25.75 14.79 27.05
N ALA A 176 24.47 15.11 27.08
CA ALA A 176 23.95 16.44 26.69
C ALA A 176 23.95 17.45 27.87
N ILE A 177 24.30 17.03 29.09
CA ILE A 177 24.47 17.92 30.23
C ILE A 177 25.80 18.65 30.05
N PRO A 178 25.80 20.02 30.03
CA PRO A 178 27.01 20.84 29.87
C PRO A 178 27.96 20.69 31.05
#